data_e740de1f0002fe19e440da8533624120
#
_entry.id   e740de1f0002fe19e440da8533624120
#
_cell.length_a   1.000
_cell.length_b   1.000
_cell.length_c   1.000
_cell.angle_alpha   90.00
_cell.angle_beta   90.00
_cell.angle_gamma   90.00
#
_symmetry.space_group_name_H-M   'P 1'
#
loop_
_entity.id
_entity.type
_entity.pdbx_description
1 polymer ?
#
loop_
_entity_poly.entity_id
_entity_poly.type
_entity_poly.pdbx_seq_one_letter_code
_entity_poly.pdbx_strand_id
1 'polypeptide(L)'
;MTWTSCRFVAFDTETTGLRAYQGDRIIEFGAVEFFLNDNGDISQTKDHQWLINPGIPIPREASKVSGIYDEDVASKPSFESLSSGIWELLSDAILVAHNFNFDMGFLRSEFARVGRLWPKTRAELDTLTLGRSFMKLKSYRLEKIAGELGVSLDNAHRAVHDARACGEVFLKMTQRYEAPQALDLFMDWAIAVGPPPQTGQVAINHQGLPEFLVGPHEGVPIEKHPDYVQWMTMARQRKSGAWIYRYPESFRLWATRWLRARTADATPSAARGGGQKDWNLDPRVW
;
A
#
# COMPACT_ATOMS: atom_id res chain seq x y z
N MET A 1 -9.58 19.72 0.59
CA MET A 1 -10.32 18.46 0.91
C MET A 1 -9.49 17.68 1.91
N THR A 2 -10.08 17.21 2.99
CA THR A 2 -9.41 16.35 3.97
C THR A 2 -9.58 14.89 3.59
N TRP A 3 -8.63 14.03 3.96
CA TRP A 3 -8.78 12.58 3.72
C TRP A 3 -9.94 11.98 4.52
N THR A 4 -10.27 12.56 5.68
CA THR A 4 -11.41 12.14 6.52
C THR A 4 -12.76 12.27 5.82
N SER A 5 -12.87 13.12 4.81
CA SER A 5 -14.11 13.27 4.01
C SER A 5 -14.24 12.25 2.88
N CYS A 6 -13.29 11.32 2.75
CA CYS A 6 -13.32 10.27 1.74
C CYS A 6 -14.09 9.03 2.23
N ARG A 7 -14.55 8.23 1.28
CA ARG A 7 -15.07 6.88 1.52
C ARG A 7 -13.90 5.90 1.58
N PHE A 8 -13.91 5.04 2.59
CA PHE A 8 -12.91 3.99 2.79
C PHE A 8 -13.50 2.62 2.56
N VAL A 9 -12.70 1.73 2.01
CA VAL A 9 -13.01 0.30 1.93
C VAL A 9 -11.79 -0.48 2.37
N ALA A 10 -11.84 -1.02 3.57
CA ALA A 10 -10.87 -2.02 4.01
C ALA A 10 -11.33 -3.39 3.50
N PHE A 11 -10.43 -4.21 2.97
CA PHE A 11 -10.80 -5.51 2.40
C PHE A 11 -9.70 -6.54 2.57
N ASP A 12 -10.12 -7.80 2.45
CA ASP A 12 -9.27 -8.98 2.51
C ASP A 12 -9.86 -10.09 1.65
N THR A 13 -9.05 -11.07 1.21
CA THR A 13 -9.48 -12.20 0.39
C THR A 13 -8.94 -13.52 0.92
N GLU A 14 -9.83 -14.55 1.00
CA GLU A 14 -9.40 -15.92 1.11
C GLU A 14 -9.32 -16.55 -0.28
N THR A 15 -8.32 -17.40 -0.49
CA THR A 15 -7.96 -17.88 -1.82
C THR A 15 -7.63 -19.38 -1.85
N THR A 16 -7.69 -20.00 -3.02
CA THR A 16 -7.31 -21.42 -3.21
C THR A 16 -5.79 -21.64 -3.13
N GLY A 17 -4.98 -20.56 -3.13
CA GLY A 17 -3.53 -20.63 -3.08
C GLY A 17 -2.89 -19.25 -3.10
N LEU A 18 -1.61 -19.15 -3.51
CA LEU A 18 -0.84 -17.92 -3.42
C LEU A 18 -0.54 -17.26 -4.78
N ARG A 19 -1.04 -17.84 -5.88
CA ARG A 19 -0.58 -17.54 -7.25
C ARG A 19 -1.72 -17.10 -8.16
N ALA A 20 -2.22 -15.88 -7.96
CA ALA A 20 -3.34 -15.29 -8.71
C ALA A 20 -3.23 -15.47 -10.24
N TYR A 21 -2.02 -15.26 -10.80
CA TYR A 21 -1.77 -15.34 -12.24
C TYR A 21 -1.45 -16.76 -12.76
N GLN A 22 -1.42 -17.77 -11.86
CA GLN A 22 -1.17 -19.16 -12.22
C GLN A 22 -2.39 -20.05 -12.02
N GLY A 23 -3.56 -19.45 -11.82
CA GLY A 23 -4.83 -20.16 -11.79
C GLY A 23 -5.51 -20.26 -10.43
N ASP A 24 -4.86 -19.83 -9.35
CA ASP A 24 -5.53 -19.74 -8.05
C ASP A 24 -6.67 -18.71 -8.10
N ARG A 25 -7.68 -18.92 -7.28
CA ARG A 25 -8.96 -18.22 -7.32
C ARG A 25 -9.34 -17.68 -5.94
N ILE A 26 -10.18 -16.67 -5.91
CA ILE A 26 -10.81 -16.15 -4.67
C ILE A 26 -11.95 -17.10 -4.27
N ILE A 27 -12.01 -17.45 -2.98
CA ILE A 27 -13.07 -18.25 -2.35
C ILE A 27 -13.90 -17.46 -1.33
N GLU A 28 -13.38 -16.37 -0.79
CA GLU A 28 -14.11 -15.39 0.00
C GLU A 28 -13.57 -14.00 -0.29
N PHE A 29 -14.45 -13.02 -0.41
CA PHE A 29 -14.13 -11.60 -0.40
C PHE A 29 -14.86 -10.96 0.78
N GLY A 30 -14.10 -10.33 1.67
CA GLY A 30 -14.61 -9.57 2.79
C GLY A 30 -14.20 -8.12 2.70
N ALA A 31 -15.12 -7.21 3.00
CA ALA A 31 -14.81 -5.79 3.05
C ALA A 31 -15.63 -5.07 4.12
N VAL A 32 -15.06 -4.00 4.64
CA VAL A 32 -15.75 -3.04 5.51
C VAL A 32 -15.66 -1.68 4.85
N GLU A 33 -16.80 -1.18 4.42
CA GLU A 33 -16.96 0.20 3.97
C GLU A 33 -17.17 1.09 5.19
N PHE A 34 -16.45 2.21 5.27
CA PHE A 34 -16.60 3.14 6.39
C PHE A 34 -16.39 4.60 5.98
N PHE A 35 -16.99 5.48 6.77
CA PHE A 35 -16.87 6.92 6.68
C PHE A 35 -16.39 7.46 8.04
N LEU A 36 -15.71 8.58 8.01
CA LEU A 36 -15.20 9.23 9.22
C LEU A 36 -15.96 10.53 9.50
N ASN A 37 -15.99 10.93 10.76
CA ASN A 37 -16.39 12.27 11.17
C ASN A 37 -15.19 13.24 11.07
N ASP A 38 -15.41 14.51 11.40
CA ASP A 38 -14.37 15.53 11.37
C ASP A 38 -13.22 15.27 12.36
N ASN A 39 -13.46 14.46 13.38
CA ASN A 39 -12.43 14.07 14.37
C ASN A 39 -11.59 12.87 13.89
N GLY A 40 -11.96 12.24 12.75
CA GLY A 40 -11.31 11.04 12.24
C GLY A 40 -11.78 9.73 12.85
N ASP A 41 -12.90 9.74 13.60
CA ASP A 41 -13.52 8.52 14.13
C ASP A 41 -14.53 7.96 13.13
N ILE A 42 -14.77 6.64 13.19
CA ILE A 42 -15.76 5.99 12.33
C ILE A 42 -17.15 6.53 12.68
N SER A 43 -17.82 7.12 11.69
CA SER A 43 -19.19 7.63 11.79
C SER A 43 -20.23 6.65 11.27
N GLN A 44 -19.89 5.90 10.22
CA GLN A 44 -20.72 4.88 9.60
C GLN A 44 -19.86 3.73 9.14
N THR A 45 -20.41 2.51 9.21
CA THR A 45 -19.73 1.31 8.70
C THR A 45 -20.76 0.35 8.10
N LYS A 46 -20.33 -0.39 7.06
CA LYS A 46 -21.11 -1.43 6.42
C LYS A 46 -20.20 -2.59 6.03
N ASP A 47 -20.60 -3.78 6.44
CA ASP A 47 -19.91 -5.01 6.10
C ASP A 47 -20.40 -5.60 4.79
N HIS A 48 -19.45 -6.12 4.03
CA HIS A 48 -19.69 -6.86 2.80
C HIS A 48 -18.92 -8.18 2.88
N GLN A 49 -19.61 -9.29 2.66
CA GLN A 49 -19.01 -10.62 2.70
C GLN A 49 -19.64 -11.52 1.67
N TRP A 50 -18.82 -12.13 0.83
CA TRP A 50 -19.25 -13.10 -0.16
C TRP A 50 -18.34 -14.33 -0.16
N LEU A 51 -18.92 -15.50 0.12
CA LEU A 51 -18.32 -16.77 -0.27
C LEU A 51 -18.50 -16.94 -1.79
N ILE A 52 -17.44 -17.38 -2.46
CA ILE A 52 -17.36 -17.39 -3.92
C ILE A 52 -17.02 -18.80 -4.38
N ASN A 53 -17.82 -19.34 -5.29
CA ASN A 53 -17.49 -20.59 -5.96
C ASN A 53 -16.31 -20.35 -6.92
N PRO A 54 -15.12 -20.93 -6.67
CA PRO A 54 -13.96 -20.70 -7.51
C PRO A 54 -14.01 -21.42 -8.86
N GLY A 55 -14.93 -22.40 -9.03
CA GLY A 55 -15.01 -23.28 -10.20
C GLY A 55 -13.86 -24.28 -10.32
N ILE A 56 -13.02 -24.40 -9.31
CA ILE A 56 -11.93 -25.37 -9.17
C ILE A 56 -11.91 -25.94 -7.74
N PRO A 57 -11.37 -27.14 -7.51
CA PRO A 57 -11.22 -27.68 -6.16
C PRO A 57 -10.35 -26.80 -5.26
N ILE A 58 -10.73 -26.69 -3.99
CA ILE A 58 -9.95 -25.97 -2.98
C ILE A 58 -8.87 -26.92 -2.44
N PRO A 59 -7.57 -26.60 -2.57
CA PRO A 59 -6.51 -27.41 -2.00
C PRO A 59 -6.64 -27.51 -0.48
N ARG A 60 -6.36 -28.69 0.07
CA ARG A 60 -6.48 -28.96 1.50
C ARG A 60 -5.71 -27.99 2.38
N GLU A 61 -4.56 -27.51 1.89
CA GLU A 61 -3.72 -26.53 2.58
C GLU A 61 -4.42 -25.16 2.69
N ALA A 62 -5.13 -24.74 1.64
CA ALA A 62 -5.91 -23.51 1.65
C ALA A 62 -7.12 -23.63 2.60
N SER A 63 -7.84 -24.78 2.55
CA SER A 63 -8.96 -25.04 3.48
C SER A 63 -8.52 -25.06 4.95
N LYS A 64 -7.32 -25.55 5.26
CA LYS A 64 -6.80 -25.54 6.64
C LYS A 64 -6.54 -24.12 7.17
N VAL A 65 -6.22 -23.17 6.30
CA VAL A 65 -5.96 -21.77 6.68
C VAL A 65 -7.25 -21.00 6.78
N SER A 66 -8.08 -21.02 5.74
CA SER A 66 -9.31 -20.22 5.65
C SER A 66 -10.51 -20.84 6.39
N GLY A 67 -10.46 -22.17 6.67
CA GLY A 67 -11.61 -22.91 7.18
C GLY A 67 -12.74 -23.09 6.16
N ILE A 68 -12.51 -22.80 4.87
CA ILE A 68 -13.48 -22.90 3.78
C ILE A 68 -13.18 -24.14 2.95
N TYR A 69 -14.20 -24.95 2.73
CA TYR A 69 -14.14 -26.23 2.00
C TYR A 69 -14.99 -26.16 0.74
N ASP A 70 -14.82 -27.13 -0.17
CA ASP A 70 -15.58 -27.21 -1.43
C ASP A 70 -17.11 -27.21 -1.21
N GLU A 71 -17.59 -27.87 -0.17
CA GLU A 71 -19.01 -27.91 0.19
C GLU A 71 -19.57 -26.55 0.58
N ASP A 72 -18.76 -25.66 1.19
CA ASP A 72 -19.20 -24.33 1.62
C ASP A 72 -19.43 -23.40 0.45
N VAL A 73 -18.72 -23.60 -0.66
CA VAL A 73 -18.74 -22.74 -1.85
C VAL A 73 -19.48 -23.34 -3.04
N ALA A 74 -19.82 -24.63 -3.02
CA ALA A 74 -20.43 -25.33 -4.15
C ALA A 74 -21.72 -24.66 -4.69
N SER A 75 -22.56 -24.14 -3.79
CA SER A 75 -23.82 -23.46 -4.12
C SER A 75 -23.69 -21.92 -4.15
N LYS A 76 -22.50 -21.36 -3.98
CA LYS A 76 -22.27 -19.93 -3.94
C LYS A 76 -22.12 -19.34 -5.34
N PRO A 77 -22.37 -18.03 -5.50
CA PRO A 77 -22.18 -17.36 -6.78
C PRO A 77 -20.70 -17.42 -7.22
N SER A 78 -20.48 -17.39 -8.53
CA SER A 78 -19.13 -17.21 -9.08
C SER A 78 -18.67 -15.76 -8.92
N PHE A 79 -17.35 -15.50 -9.04
CA PHE A 79 -16.84 -14.13 -9.06
C PHE A 79 -17.47 -13.29 -10.18
N GLU A 80 -17.74 -13.89 -11.35
CA GLU A 80 -18.37 -13.22 -12.48
C GLU A 80 -19.70 -12.57 -12.08
N SER A 81 -20.58 -13.31 -11.40
CA SER A 81 -21.88 -12.79 -10.95
C SER A 81 -21.80 -11.69 -9.89
N LEU A 82 -20.72 -11.66 -9.10
CA LEU A 82 -20.47 -10.66 -8.06
C LEU A 82 -19.61 -9.49 -8.55
N SER A 83 -18.99 -9.63 -9.71
CA SER A 83 -17.94 -8.71 -10.18
C SER A 83 -18.39 -7.25 -10.28
N SER A 84 -19.64 -6.99 -10.65
CA SER A 84 -20.19 -5.62 -10.73
C SER A 84 -20.31 -4.99 -9.36
N GLY A 85 -20.86 -5.69 -8.37
CA GLY A 85 -21.02 -5.18 -7.01
C GLY A 85 -19.67 -4.95 -6.32
N ILE A 86 -18.72 -5.88 -6.49
CA ILE A 86 -17.36 -5.73 -5.94
C ILE A 86 -16.65 -4.53 -6.61
N TRP A 87 -16.79 -4.40 -7.93
CA TRP A 87 -16.19 -3.30 -8.68
C TRP A 87 -16.74 -1.92 -8.23
N GLU A 88 -18.05 -1.80 -8.06
CA GLU A 88 -18.70 -0.58 -7.57
C GLU A 88 -18.26 -0.25 -6.14
N LEU A 89 -18.17 -1.26 -5.26
CA LEU A 89 -17.68 -1.09 -3.89
C LEU A 89 -16.28 -0.52 -3.86
N LEU A 90 -15.38 -0.99 -4.72
CA LEU A 90 -13.98 -0.55 -4.76
C LEU A 90 -13.79 0.79 -5.50
N SER A 91 -14.74 1.22 -6.34
CA SER A 91 -14.64 2.43 -7.15
C SER A 91 -14.68 3.69 -6.31
N ASP A 92 -13.86 4.69 -6.64
CA ASP A 92 -13.81 6.03 -6.02
C ASP A 92 -13.66 6.02 -4.49
N ALA A 93 -13.03 4.99 -3.94
CA ALA A 93 -12.71 4.82 -2.53
C ALA A 93 -11.21 4.91 -2.25
N ILE A 94 -10.85 5.21 -1.01
CA ILE A 94 -9.53 4.90 -0.46
C ILE A 94 -9.58 3.44 -0.04
N LEU A 95 -8.79 2.60 -0.71
CA LEU A 95 -8.71 1.18 -0.43
C LEU A 95 -7.62 0.90 0.61
N VAL A 96 -7.93 0.04 1.57
CA VAL A 96 -7.00 -0.37 2.64
C VAL A 96 -6.96 -1.89 2.68
N ALA A 97 -5.75 -2.47 2.65
CA ALA A 97 -5.58 -3.91 2.88
C ALA A 97 -4.27 -4.19 3.62
N HIS A 98 -4.11 -5.39 4.14
CA HIS A 98 -2.88 -5.83 4.77
C HIS A 98 -2.09 -6.73 3.81
N ASN A 99 -0.95 -6.27 3.30
CA ASN A 99 -0.24 -6.85 2.16
C ASN A 99 -1.05 -6.67 0.85
N PHE A 100 -1.47 -5.44 0.62
CA PHE A 100 -2.37 -4.98 -0.44
C PHE A 100 -2.12 -5.62 -1.82
N ASN A 101 -0.85 -5.81 -2.19
CA ASN A 101 -0.49 -6.39 -3.49
C ASN A 101 -0.97 -7.84 -3.67
N PHE A 102 -1.13 -8.58 -2.59
CA PHE A 102 -1.63 -9.96 -2.64
C PHE A 102 -3.10 -9.96 -3.09
N ASP A 103 -3.97 -9.30 -2.35
CA ASP A 103 -5.40 -9.24 -2.61
C ASP A 103 -5.71 -8.55 -3.94
N MET A 104 -5.03 -7.45 -4.22
CA MET A 104 -5.14 -6.74 -5.48
C MET A 104 -4.77 -7.64 -6.67
N GLY A 105 -3.73 -8.47 -6.53
CA GLY A 105 -3.30 -9.41 -7.57
C GLY A 105 -4.42 -10.41 -7.91
N PHE A 106 -5.11 -10.93 -6.90
CA PHE A 106 -6.25 -11.83 -7.08
C PHE A 106 -7.45 -11.11 -7.70
N LEU A 107 -7.84 -9.97 -7.16
CA LEU A 107 -8.97 -9.19 -7.69
C LEU A 107 -8.75 -8.76 -9.14
N ARG A 108 -7.54 -8.29 -9.49
CA ARG A 108 -7.20 -7.95 -10.88
C ARG A 108 -7.26 -9.16 -11.80
N SER A 109 -6.79 -10.32 -11.35
CA SER A 109 -6.86 -11.57 -12.11
C SER A 109 -8.32 -11.98 -12.35
N GLU A 110 -9.16 -11.91 -11.33
CA GLU A 110 -10.58 -12.25 -11.44
C GLU A 110 -11.34 -11.24 -12.32
N PHE A 111 -11.13 -9.95 -12.18
CA PHE A 111 -11.70 -8.93 -13.06
C PHE A 111 -11.28 -9.12 -14.51
N ALA A 112 -9.99 -9.43 -14.76
CA ALA A 112 -9.50 -9.69 -16.11
C ALA A 112 -10.18 -10.91 -16.76
N ARG A 113 -10.48 -11.98 -15.99
CA ARG A 113 -11.20 -13.17 -16.48
C ARG A 113 -12.60 -12.84 -16.98
N VAL A 114 -13.24 -11.85 -16.39
CA VAL A 114 -14.59 -11.38 -16.78
C VAL A 114 -14.55 -10.15 -17.70
N GLY A 115 -13.38 -9.84 -18.28
CA GLY A 115 -13.20 -8.73 -19.22
C GLY A 115 -13.36 -7.34 -18.59
N ARG A 116 -13.19 -7.20 -17.28
CA ARG A 116 -13.32 -5.94 -16.56
C ARG A 116 -11.97 -5.42 -16.10
N LEU A 117 -11.72 -4.11 -16.28
CA LEU A 117 -10.54 -3.45 -15.78
C LEU A 117 -10.67 -3.16 -14.28
N TRP A 118 -9.52 -2.97 -13.63
CA TRP A 118 -9.45 -2.48 -12.25
C TRP A 118 -10.19 -1.13 -12.11
N PRO A 119 -10.99 -0.91 -11.06
CA PRO A 119 -11.72 0.34 -10.88
C PRO A 119 -10.75 1.52 -10.66
N LYS A 120 -11.23 2.72 -10.98
CA LYS A 120 -10.53 3.94 -10.58
C LYS A 120 -10.72 4.14 -9.08
N THR A 121 -9.65 4.08 -8.32
CA THR A 121 -9.61 4.29 -6.87
C THR A 121 -9.09 5.69 -6.55
N ARG A 122 -9.34 6.20 -5.34
CA ARG A 122 -8.72 7.44 -4.85
C ARG A 122 -7.31 7.18 -4.35
N ALA A 123 -7.11 6.07 -3.65
CA ALA A 123 -5.84 5.63 -3.15
C ALA A 123 -5.86 4.13 -2.86
N GLU A 124 -4.67 3.54 -2.76
CA GLU A 124 -4.42 2.15 -2.40
C GLU A 124 -3.40 2.14 -1.27
N LEU A 125 -3.80 1.72 -0.06
CA LEU A 125 -3.00 1.81 1.16
C LEU A 125 -2.74 0.42 1.74
N ASP A 126 -1.50 0.18 2.14
CA ASP A 126 -1.02 -1.09 2.67
C ASP A 126 -0.60 -0.97 4.13
N THR A 127 -1.37 -1.53 5.05
CA THR A 127 -1.07 -1.51 6.48
C THR A 127 0.17 -2.29 6.85
N LEU A 128 0.59 -3.31 6.05
CA LEU A 128 1.87 -3.99 6.22
C LEU A 128 3.03 -3.02 5.95
N THR A 129 2.94 -2.25 4.87
CA THR A 129 3.94 -1.25 4.51
C THR A 129 4.01 -0.13 5.56
N LEU A 130 2.87 0.39 6.00
CA LEU A 130 2.80 1.37 7.09
C LEU A 130 3.41 0.82 8.38
N GLY A 131 3.05 -0.42 8.76
CA GLY A 131 3.61 -1.08 9.93
C GLY A 131 5.14 -1.19 9.89
N ARG A 132 5.69 -1.61 8.75
CA ARG A 132 7.16 -1.70 8.56
C ARG A 132 7.86 -0.35 8.67
N SER A 133 7.17 0.71 8.34
CA SER A 133 7.74 2.05 8.30
C SER A 133 7.71 2.73 9.66
N PHE A 134 6.64 2.56 10.41
CA PHE A 134 6.44 3.28 11.66
C PHE A 134 6.74 2.45 12.92
N MET A 135 6.73 1.11 12.82
CA MET A 135 6.81 0.23 13.98
C MET A 135 8.11 -0.60 13.97
N LYS A 136 8.57 -1.01 15.14
CA LYS A 136 9.70 -1.93 15.30
C LYS A 136 9.19 -3.25 15.88
N LEU A 137 8.72 -4.15 15.00
CA LEU A 137 8.18 -5.44 15.40
C LEU A 137 9.04 -6.59 14.86
N LYS A 138 9.01 -7.75 15.54
CA LYS A 138 9.64 -8.98 15.05
C LYS A 138 8.86 -9.62 13.90
N SER A 139 7.57 -9.33 13.79
CA SER A 139 6.67 -9.80 12.74
C SER A 139 5.64 -8.71 12.45
N TYR A 140 5.31 -8.53 11.18
CA TYR A 140 4.36 -7.52 10.71
C TYR A 140 3.08 -8.16 10.17
N ARG A 141 2.73 -9.37 10.61
CA ARG A 141 1.42 -9.96 10.34
C ARG A 141 0.33 -9.11 10.97
N LEU A 142 -0.86 -9.10 10.37
CA LEU A 142 -1.99 -8.29 10.83
C LEU A 142 -2.25 -8.46 12.34
N GLU A 143 -2.26 -9.70 12.83
CA GLU A 143 -2.46 -10.01 14.25
C GLU A 143 -1.42 -9.38 15.19
N LYS A 144 -0.17 -9.23 14.74
CA LYS A 144 0.91 -8.63 15.55
C LYS A 144 0.80 -7.12 15.58
N ILE A 145 0.48 -6.51 14.44
CA ILE A 145 0.25 -5.07 14.35
C ILE A 145 -1.03 -4.71 15.13
N ALA A 146 -2.11 -5.46 14.96
CA ALA A 146 -3.37 -5.28 15.68
C ALA A 146 -3.16 -5.33 17.20
N GLY A 147 -2.46 -6.38 17.70
CA GLY A 147 -2.14 -6.51 19.11
C GLY A 147 -1.32 -5.35 19.68
N GLU A 148 -0.32 -4.83 18.93
CA GLU A 148 0.49 -3.67 19.34
C GLU A 148 -0.32 -2.38 19.40
N LEU A 149 -1.35 -2.26 18.55
CA LEU A 149 -2.24 -1.08 18.48
C LEU A 149 -3.50 -1.21 19.34
N GLY A 150 -3.68 -2.35 20.04
CA GLY A 150 -4.87 -2.61 20.87
C GLY A 150 -6.13 -2.82 20.03
N VAL A 151 -5.99 -3.32 18.79
CA VAL A 151 -7.11 -3.71 17.92
C VAL A 151 -7.44 -5.18 18.17
N SER A 152 -8.72 -5.50 18.38
CA SER A 152 -9.20 -6.88 18.49
C SER A 152 -9.20 -7.55 17.12
N LEU A 153 -8.79 -8.81 17.07
CA LEU A 153 -8.86 -9.67 15.88
C LEU A 153 -9.56 -10.97 16.29
N ASP A 154 -10.89 -10.87 16.45
CA ASP A 154 -11.72 -12.02 16.76
C ASP A 154 -12.06 -12.77 15.47
N ASN A 155 -11.95 -14.11 15.51
CA ASN A 155 -12.20 -14.99 14.35
C ASN A 155 -11.30 -14.68 13.12
N ALA A 156 -10.00 -14.56 13.33
CA ALA A 156 -9.01 -14.48 12.26
C ALA A 156 -9.24 -15.57 11.18
N HIS A 157 -8.86 -15.27 9.93
CA HIS A 157 -9.07 -16.11 8.75
C HIS A 157 -10.53 -16.17 8.27
N ARG A 158 -11.26 -15.09 8.49
CA ARG A 158 -12.50 -14.78 7.80
C ARG A 158 -12.33 -13.38 7.23
N ALA A 159 -12.40 -13.28 5.92
CA ALA A 159 -12.02 -12.07 5.18
C ALA A 159 -12.68 -10.78 5.71
N VAL A 160 -13.94 -10.80 6.15
CA VAL A 160 -14.60 -9.60 6.70
C VAL A 160 -14.03 -9.19 8.06
N HIS A 161 -13.61 -10.15 8.90
CA HIS A 161 -13.01 -9.84 10.21
C HIS A 161 -11.59 -9.28 10.05
N ASP A 162 -10.81 -9.87 9.13
CA ASP A 162 -9.47 -9.39 8.81
C ASP A 162 -9.53 -8.00 8.14
N ALA A 163 -10.49 -7.76 7.25
CA ALA A 163 -10.78 -6.45 6.68
C ALA A 163 -11.14 -5.41 7.75
N ARG A 164 -11.97 -5.76 8.74
CA ARG A 164 -12.33 -4.88 9.85
C ARG A 164 -11.10 -4.51 10.68
N ALA A 165 -10.34 -5.52 11.11
CA ALA A 165 -9.12 -5.29 11.88
C ALA A 165 -8.11 -4.46 11.08
N CYS A 166 -7.99 -4.68 9.77
CA CYS A 166 -7.13 -3.90 8.89
C CYS A 166 -7.55 -2.42 8.85
N GLY A 167 -8.85 -2.12 8.72
CA GLY A 167 -9.38 -0.77 8.76
C GLY A 167 -9.12 -0.07 10.11
N GLU A 168 -9.33 -0.76 11.23
CA GLU A 168 -9.06 -0.23 12.57
C GLU A 168 -7.56 -0.01 12.81
N VAL A 169 -6.71 -0.95 12.38
CA VAL A 169 -5.25 -0.81 12.40
C VAL A 169 -4.82 0.43 11.63
N PHE A 170 -5.35 0.63 10.43
CA PHE A 170 -5.08 1.82 9.64
C PHE A 170 -5.43 3.11 10.40
N LEU A 171 -6.63 3.21 10.97
CA LEU A 171 -7.06 4.39 11.75
C LEU A 171 -6.20 4.60 13.00
N LYS A 172 -5.85 3.55 13.74
CA LYS A 172 -4.92 3.64 14.87
C LYS A 172 -3.54 4.14 14.46
N MET A 173 -3.06 3.73 13.29
CA MET A 173 -1.79 4.23 12.74
C MET A 173 -1.88 5.71 12.38
N THR A 174 -2.96 6.17 11.72
CA THR A 174 -3.12 7.59 11.37
C THR A 174 -3.16 8.47 12.61
N GLN A 175 -3.78 8.02 13.70
CA GLN A 175 -3.82 8.73 14.98
C GLN A 175 -2.45 8.72 15.68
N ARG A 176 -1.84 7.53 15.84
CA ARG A 176 -0.58 7.35 16.57
C ARG A 176 0.60 8.06 15.94
N TYR A 177 0.61 8.14 14.62
CA TYR A 177 1.71 8.71 13.82
C TYR A 177 1.33 10.03 13.14
N GLU A 178 0.32 10.71 13.66
CA GLU A 178 -0.06 12.10 13.33
C GLU A 178 -0.18 12.35 11.82
N ALA A 179 -0.99 11.52 11.14
CA ALA A 179 -1.21 11.66 9.70
C ALA A 179 -1.71 13.08 9.34
N PRO A 180 -1.14 13.74 8.32
CA PRO A 180 -1.57 15.07 7.90
C PRO A 180 -3.04 15.10 7.49
N GLN A 181 -3.76 16.19 7.79
CA GLN A 181 -5.19 16.32 7.48
C GLN A 181 -5.49 16.58 6.01
N ALA A 182 -4.64 17.32 5.30
CA ALA A 182 -4.81 17.61 3.89
C ALA A 182 -4.62 16.33 3.06
N LEU A 183 -5.54 16.07 2.11
CA LEU A 183 -5.57 14.80 1.36
C LEU A 183 -4.28 14.53 0.59
N ASP A 184 -3.68 15.53 -0.04
CA ASP A 184 -2.43 15.43 -0.78
C ASP A 184 -1.25 15.08 0.13
N LEU A 185 -1.14 15.74 1.27
CA LEU A 185 -0.11 15.46 2.28
C LEU A 185 -0.34 14.08 2.93
N PHE A 186 -1.60 13.73 3.21
CA PHE A 186 -1.95 12.40 3.71
C PHE A 186 -1.55 11.31 2.72
N MET A 187 -1.81 11.50 1.43
CA MET A 187 -1.42 10.55 0.40
C MET A 187 0.11 10.39 0.33
N ASP A 188 0.83 11.49 0.39
CA ASP A 188 2.28 11.46 0.45
C ASP A 188 2.77 10.74 1.72
N TRP A 189 2.20 11.03 2.88
CA TRP A 189 2.48 10.36 4.15
C TRP A 189 2.21 8.85 4.07
N ALA A 190 1.06 8.44 3.58
CA ALA A 190 0.65 7.04 3.51
C ALA A 190 1.48 6.19 2.52
N ILE A 191 2.03 6.82 1.50
CA ILE A 191 2.76 6.16 0.42
C ILE A 191 4.28 6.33 0.55
N ALA A 192 4.76 7.46 1.07
CA ALA A 192 6.19 7.78 1.16
C ALA A 192 6.95 6.95 2.18
N VAL A 193 6.26 6.32 3.09
CA VAL A 193 6.85 5.64 4.24
C VAL A 193 7.13 4.16 3.97
N GLY A 194 6.81 3.66 2.76
CA GLY A 194 7.16 2.30 2.33
C GLY A 194 8.67 2.11 2.16
N PRO A 195 9.17 0.87 2.30
CA PRO A 195 10.57 0.59 2.01
C PRO A 195 10.88 0.99 0.56
N PRO A 196 12.13 1.41 0.26
CA PRO A 196 12.53 1.71 -1.09
C PRO A 196 12.31 0.49 -1.99
N PRO A 197 11.89 0.69 -3.25
CA PRO A 197 11.72 -0.43 -4.18
C PRO A 197 13.08 -1.10 -4.40
N GLN A 198 13.08 -2.41 -4.61
CA GLN A 198 14.28 -3.22 -4.83
C GLN A 198 14.88 -2.95 -6.23
N THR A 199 15.30 -1.73 -6.47
CA THR A 199 15.89 -1.27 -7.74
C THR A 199 17.40 -1.09 -7.67
N GLY A 200 18.01 -1.41 -6.53
CA GLY A 200 19.47 -1.40 -6.34
C GLY A 200 20.06 -0.02 -6.03
N GLN A 201 19.27 1.04 -5.83
CA GLN A 201 19.78 2.37 -5.50
C GLN A 201 19.81 2.64 -4.00
N VAL A 202 18.80 2.17 -3.30
CA VAL A 202 18.61 2.36 -1.85
C VAL A 202 18.05 1.07 -1.26
N ALA A 203 18.48 0.72 -0.06
CA ALA A 203 17.92 -0.39 0.72
C ALA A 203 17.77 0.01 2.19
N ILE A 204 17.02 -0.78 2.94
CA ILE A 204 16.93 -0.64 4.39
C ILE A 204 18.15 -1.32 5.02
N ASN A 205 18.94 -0.58 5.78
CA ASN A 205 20.09 -1.10 6.49
C ASN A 205 19.70 -1.85 7.79
N HIS A 206 20.67 -2.41 8.50
CA HIS A 206 20.48 -3.15 9.75
C HIS A 206 19.84 -2.32 10.89
N GLN A 207 19.84 -0.99 10.79
CA GLN A 207 19.21 -0.07 11.74
C GLN A 207 17.76 0.27 11.34
N GLY A 208 17.26 -0.26 10.21
CA GLY A 208 15.95 0.03 9.68
C GLY A 208 15.86 1.36 8.92
N LEU A 209 16.99 1.98 8.56
CA LEU A 209 17.05 3.25 7.85
C LEU A 209 17.35 3.02 6.36
N PRO A 210 16.73 3.78 5.45
CA PRO A 210 17.11 3.75 4.04
C PRO A 210 18.53 4.31 3.86
N GLU A 211 19.39 3.56 3.17
CA GLU A 211 20.76 4.00 2.86
C GLU A 211 21.07 3.78 1.38
N PHE A 212 22.00 4.56 0.84
CA PHE A 212 22.42 4.43 -0.55
C PHE A 212 23.21 3.14 -0.76
N LEU A 213 22.86 2.37 -1.79
CA LEU A 213 23.59 1.18 -2.23
C LEU A 213 24.63 1.47 -3.31
N VAL A 214 24.53 2.62 -3.94
CA VAL A 214 25.38 3.01 -5.07
C VAL A 214 25.67 4.52 -5.06
N GLY A 215 26.75 4.90 -5.70
CA GLY A 215 27.09 6.30 -5.94
C GLY A 215 27.98 6.92 -4.86
N PRO A 216 28.16 8.25 -4.91
CA PRO A 216 29.12 8.96 -4.04
C PRO A 216 28.76 8.92 -2.55
N HIS A 217 27.56 8.47 -2.22
CA HIS A 217 27.06 8.37 -0.84
C HIS A 217 26.76 6.93 -0.43
N GLU A 218 27.34 5.92 -1.10
CA GLU A 218 27.16 4.50 -0.76
C GLU A 218 27.42 4.23 0.72
N GLY A 219 26.54 3.44 1.38
CA GLY A 219 26.60 3.14 2.81
C GLY A 219 26.18 4.28 3.74
N VAL A 220 25.68 5.39 3.20
CA VAL A 220 25.22 6.53 4.01
C VAL A 220 23.68 6.58 4.02
N PRO A 221 23.03 6.79 5.20
CA PRO A 221 21.59 7.01 5.25
C PRO A 221 21.16 8.19 4.37
N ILE A 222 20.10 7.98 3.57
CA ILE A 222 19.66 8.96 2.56
C ILE A 222 19.20 10.29 3.18
N GLU A 223 18.79 10.28 4.44
CA GLU A 223 18.37 11.47 5.18
C GLU A 223 19.47 12.51 5.35
N LYS A 224 20.75 12.11 5.24
CA LYS A 224 21.89 13.01 5.28
C LYS A 224 22.11 13.76 3.97
N HIS A 225 21.52 13.28 2.87
CA HIS A 225 21.69 13.85 1.53
C HIS A 225 20.36 13.95 0.76
N PRO A 226 19.36 14.67 1.26
CA PRO A 226 18.06 14.79 0.61
C PRO A 226 18.15 15.50 -0.75
N ASP A 227 19.11 16.40 -0.91
CA ASP A 227 19.44 17.08 -2.17
C ASP A 227 19.91 16.09 -3.24
N TYR A 228 20.71 15.09 -2.87
CA TYR A 228 21.11 14.04 -3.79
C TYR A 228 19.93 13.11 -4.16
N VAL A 229 19.07 12.78 -3.20
CA VAL A 229 17.84 12.04 -3.50
C VAL A 229 16.97 12.82 -4.50
N GLN A 230 16.83 14.14 -4.32
CA GLN A 230 16.10 15.00 -5.25
C GLN A 230 16.74 14.95 -6.64
N TRP A 231 18.05 15.07 -6.74
CA TRP A 231 18.77 14.96 -8.01
C TRP A 231 18.51 13.60 -8.70
N MET A 232 18.43 12.49 -7.95
CA MET A 232 18.12 11.17 -8.48
C MET A 232 16.71 11.08 -9.10
N THR A 233 15.79 11.96 -8.78
CA THR A 233 14.44 12.00 -9.36
C THR A 233 14.38 12.79 -10.67
N MET A 234 15.40 13.59 -10.99
CA MET A 234 15.38 14.53 -12.10
C MET A 234 15.63 13.85 -13.45
N ALA A 235 14.97 14.33 -14.48
CA ALA A 235 15.31 14.03 -15.86
C ALA A 235 16.59 14.77 -16.28
N ARG A 236 17.34 14.18 -17.21
CA ARG A 236 18.45 14.83 -17.88
C ARG A 236 18.24 14.86 -19.38
N GLN A 237 18.76 15.87 -20.05
CA GLN A 237 18.71 15.93 -21.51
C GLN A 237 19.92 15.21 -22.13
N ARG A 238 19.68 14.34 -23.09
CA ARG A 238 20.74 13.75 -23.93
C ARG A 238 21.25 14.79 -24.95
N LYS A 239 22.43 14.54 -25.52
CA LYS A 239 22.96 15.34 -26.62
C LYS A 239 22.00 15.39 -27.84
N SER A 240 21.15 14.41 -27.99
CA SER A 240 20.08 14.36 -29.00
C SER A 240 18.87 15.25 -28.71
N GLY A 241 18.84 15.97 -27.59
CA GLY A 241 17.70 16.76 -27.13
C GLY A 241 16.63 15.98 -26.34
N ALA A 242 16.66 14.63 -26.37
CA ALA A 242 15.67 13.82 -25.67
C ALA A 242 15.87 13.85 -24.15
N TRP A 243 14.77 14.01 -23.40
CA TRP A 243 14.79 13.88 -21.94
C TRP A 243 14.72 12.42 -21.52
N ILE A 244 15.59 12.04 -20.60
CA ILE A 244 15.62 10.70 -20.02
C ILE A 244 15.80 10.76 -18.52
N TYR A 245 15.29 9.75 -17.85
CA TYR A 245 15.55 9.54 -16.42
C TYR A 245 16.71 8.54 -16.26
N ARG A 246 17.57 8.78 -15.26
CA ARG A 246 18.69 7.89 -14.93
C ARG A 246 18.22 6.64 -14.19
N TYR A 247 17.21 6.78 -13.35
CA TYR A 247 16.73 5.75 -12.43
C TYR A 247 15.32 5.28 -12.77
N PRO A 248 14.95 4.02 -12.41
CA PRO A 248 13.63 3.47 -12.64
C PRO A 248 12.49 4.34 -12.11
N GLU A 249 11.33 4.27 -12.75
CA GLU A 249 10.16 5.06 -12.37
C GLU A 249 9.70 4.77 -10.94
N SER A 250 9.66 3.49 -10.54
CA SER A 250 9.30 3.06 -9.19
C SER A 250 10.19 3.70 -8.11
N PHE A 251 11.50 3.76 -8.36
CA PHE A 251 12.43 4.44 -7.46
C PHE A 251 12.17 5.96 -7.42
N ARG A 252 11.99 6.59 -8.57
CA ARG A 252 11.77 8.05 -8.65
C ARG A 252 10.47 8.46 -7.96
N LEU A 253 9.40 7.70 -8.12
CA LEU A 253 8.13 7.91 -7.44
C LEU A 253 8.30 7.79 -5.91
N TRP A 254 8.96 6.72 -5.44
CA TRP A 254 9.26 6.54 -4.03
C TRP A 254 10.10 7.69 -3.48
N ALA A 255 11.21 8.05 -4.14
CA ALA A 255 12.12 9.11 -3.72
C ALA A 255 11.44 10.49 -3.68
N THR A 256 10.58 10.81 -4.66
CA THR A 256 9.80 12.04 -4.67
C THR A 256 8.86 12.13 -3.47
N ARG A 257 8.18 11.03 -3.14
CA ARG A 257 7.29 10.95 -1.99
C ARG A 257 8.06 11.08 -0.68
N TRP A 258 9.18 10.37 -0.56
CA TRP A 258 10.06 10.46 0.61
C TRP A 258 10.54 11.90 0.86
N LEU A 259 10.90 12.65 -0.18
CA LEU A 259 11.26 14.06 -0.07
C LEU A 259 10.10 14.94 0.42
N ARG A 260 8.90 14.74 -0.13
CA ARG A 260 7.71 15.52 0.26
C ARG A 260 7.32 15.29 1.73
N ALA A 261 7.36 14.05 2.21
CA ALA A 261 7.06 13.74 3.61
C ALA A 261 7.95 14.53 4.57
N ARG A 262 9.23 14.73 4.24
CA ARG A 262 10.18 15.50 5.06
C ARG A 262 9.99 17.01 5.00
N THR A 263 9.46 17.54 3.90
CA THR A 263 9.17 18.98 3.79
C THR A 263 7.88 19.39 4.50
N ALA A 264 6.97 18.44 4.73
CA ALA A 264 5.76 18.66 5.51
C ALA A 264 6.05 18.85 7.02
N ASP A 265 7.11 18.22 7.56
CA ASP A 265 7.57 18.40 8.95
C ASP A 265 8.37 19.68 9.19
N ALA A 266 8.77 20.37 8.13
CA ALA A 266 9.44 21.66 8.22
C ALA A 266 8.39 22.78 8.25
N THR A 267 7.96 23.22 9.44
CA THR A 267 7.32 24.53 9.64
C THR A 267 8.07 25.60 8.82
N PRO A 268 7.38 26.55 8.19
CA PRO A 268 8.02 27.53 7.33
C PRO A 268 8.89 28.51 8.15
N SER A 269 10.14 28.16 8.37
CA SER A 269 11.17 29.06 8.83
C SER A 269 11.91 29.58 7.61
N ALA A 270 11.59 30.84 7.27
CA ALA A 270 12.36 31.79 6.48
C ALA A 270 13.18 31.24 5.31
N ALA A 271 12.69 31.51 4.12
CA ALA A 271 13.43 31.48 2.87
C ALA A 271 14.83 32.12 3.04
N ARG A 272 15.89 31.30 3.02
CA ARG A 272 17.24 31.77 2.72
C ARG A 272 17.65 31.18 1.39
N GLY A 273 18.01 32.07 0.46
CA GLY A 273 18.45 31.76 -0.89
C GLY A 273 19.54 30.70 -0.91
N GLY A 274 19.20 29.56 -1.48
CA GLY A 274 20.13 28.49 -1.81
C GLY A 274 20.53 28.61 -3.26
N GLY A 275 21.77 29.05 -3.52
CA GLY A 275 22.35 29.02 -4.85
C GLY A 275 22.29 27.60 -5.41
N GLN A 276 21.95 27.52 -6.69
CA GLN A 276 21.97 26.33 -7.51
C GLN A 276 23.39 25.74 -7.49
N LYS A 277 23.59 24.64 -6.76
CA LYS A 277 24.86 23.94 -6.82
C LYS A 277 24.89 23.13 -8.12
N ASP A 278 25.75 23.53 -9.05
CA ASP A 278 26.06 22.77 -10.26
C ASP A 278 26.75 21.46 -9.85
N TRP A 279 26.02 20.36 -9.87
CA TRP A 279 26.58 19.01 -9.73
C TRP A 279 27.15 18.56 -11.06
N ASN A 280 28.24 19.21 -11.52
CA ASN A 280 29.08 18.70 -12.58
C ASN A 280 29.96 17.56 -12.07
N LEU A 281 29.36 16.36 -11.91
CA LEU A 281 30.12 15.15 -11.66
C LEU A 281 30.76 14.70 -12.98
N ASP A 282 32.09 14.46 -12.94
CA ASP A 282 32.89 13.98 -14.05
C ASP A 282 32.22 12.78 -14.76
N PRO A 283 31.92 12.86 -16.06
CA PRO A 283 31.23 11.80 -16.77
C PRO A 283 32.04 10.51 -16.93
N ARG A 284 33.27 10.45 -16.42
CA ARG A 284 34.20 9.31 -16.52
C ARG A 284 34.15 8.35 -15.35
N VAL A 285 33.28 8.60 -14.35
CA VAL A 285 33.18 7.78 -13.11
C VAL A 285 32.03 6.75 -13.20
N TRP A 286 31.49 6.48 -14.40
CA TRP A 286 30.43 5.44 -14.57
C TRP A 286 30.60 4.66 -15.86
#